data_c4bef35a239bca119610ca991d2bd00a
#
_entry.id   c4bef35a239bca119610ca991d2bd00a
#
_cell.length_a   1.000
_cell.length_b   1.000
_cell.length_c   1.000
_cell.angle_alpha   90.00
_cell.angle_beta   90.00
_cell.angle_gamma   90.00
#
_symmetry.space_group_name_H-M   'P 1'
#
loop_
_entity.id
_entity.type
_entity.pdbx_description
1 polymer ?
#
loop_
_entity_poly.entity_id
_entity_poly.type
_entity_poly.pdbx_seq_one_letter_code
_entity_poly.pdbx_strand_id
1 'polypeptide(L)'
;MLGRRPVVDGKAGDYTWMTYREVCDVVIKLAASMSNSGVKQGERAGIYGANCPEWIISMEACNALGVCCVPLYDTLGANAVEFITCHAELLIAFVEEKKIVELLKTCHATSKYLKTIVSFGGVTNDQKEEAKNHGLSIFSWEEFLITGGGEPVDLPEKKKSDICTIMYTSGTTGDPKGVMISNESLLINLAGADSVVQSIGEAFDQDDVYLSYLPLAHVFDRMFEEVFISHGSRIGFWRGDVKLLVDDIAALRPTVFCAVPRVLDRIYSGLTTKISAGGILKKTLFNLGYKMKLDSMKKGIKHEKASPFFDKLVFSKVKERLGGKIRIIVSGGAPLAVAVEEFLRVVTCAHVVQGYGLTETCAGSFAAIPNEFSMAGTVGPPVPHIDVRLESVSEMGYDALASLPRGEVCVKGSVLFSGYYKREDLTQEVLTDGWFHTGDVGEWQPNGALKIIDRKKNIFKLSQGEYVAVENLENIYGVLPEIDSIWVYGNSFESFLIAVINPNQQALENWAGQNGITGSLAELCENAKTKEHFIAELAKAAKEKKLKGFEFVRAVHLDAVPFDMERDLITPTYKKKRPQMLKYYQGAIDALYKSSK
;
A
#
# COMPACT_ATOMS: atom_id res chain seq x y z
N MET A 1 11.85 -13.95 16.16
CA MET A 1 11.98 -13.01 15.04
C MET A 1 10.84 -13.19 14.03
N LEU A 2 10.80 -14.29 13.30
CA LEU A 2 9.81 -14.54 12.26
C LEU A 2 8.80 -15.59 12.71
N GLY A 3 7.49 -15.31 12.54
CA GLY A 3 6.41 -16.16 13.01
C GLY A 3 5.39 -16.48 11.92
N ARG A 4 4.96 -17.76 11.84
CA ARG A 4 3.87 -18.20 10.97
C ARG A 4 2.81 -18.96 11.74
N ARG A 5 1.57 -18.97 11.25
CA ARG A 5 0.49 -19.79 11.79
C ARG A 5 0.40 -21.10 11.02
N PRO A 6 0.71 -22.25 11.65
CA PRO A 6 0.49 -23.54 11.00
C PRO A 6 -1.01 -23.78 10.81
N VAL A 7 -1.37 -24.37 9.67
CA VAL A 7 -2.74 -24.82 9.38
C VAL A 7 -2.72 -26.35 9.33
N VAL A 8 -3.39 -26.99 10.30
CA VAL A 8 -3.51 -28.45 10.38
C VAL A 8 -5.00 -28.79 10.27
N ASP A 9 -5.34 -29.68 9.37
CA ASP A 9 -6.73 -30.11 9.09
C ASP A 9 -7.69 -28.92 8.87
N GLY A 10 -7.22 -27.88 8.15
CA GLY A 10 -7.99 -26.67 7.84
C GLY A 10 -8.17 -25.70 9.02
N LYS A 11 -7.57 -25.99 10.18
CA LYS A 11 -7.62 -25.12 11.36
C LYS A 11 -6.28 -24.43 11.57
N ALA A 12 -6.32 -23.09 11.73
CA ALA A 12 -5.14 -22.32 12.08
C ALA A 12 -4.81 -22.49 13.57
N GLY A 13 -3.56 -22.84 13.85
CA GLY A 13 -3.01 -22.87 15.21
C GLY A 13 -2.54 -21.50 15.70
N ASP A 14 -1.79 -21.50 16.80
CA ASP A 14 -1.07 -20.32 17.27
C ASP A 14 0.17 -20.05 16.43
N TYR A 15 0.72 -18.82 16.52
CA TYR A 15 1.97 -18.49 15.85
C TYR A 15 3.15 -19.30 16.42
N THR A 16 3.90 -19.94 15.55
CA THR A 16 5.20 -20.56 15.85
C THR A 16 6.32 -19.63 15.38
N TRP A 17 7.39 -19.53 16.17
CA TRP A 17 8.40 -18.49 16.01
C TRP A 17 9.80 -19.06 15.82
N MET A 18 10.55 -18.49 14.88
CA MET A 18 12.00 -18.62 14.79
C MET A 18 12.65 -17.48 15.60
N THR A 19 13.68 -17.78 16.36
CA THR A 19 14.51 -16.78 17.05
C THR A 19 15.41 -16.03 16.07
N TYR A 20 15.98 -14.90 16.50
CA TYR A 20 16.97 -14.17 15.70
C TYR A 20 18.19 -15.02 15.37
N ARG A 21 18.65 -15.87 16.30
CA ARG A 21 19.78 -16.80 16.08
C ARG A 21 19.45 -17.81 14.99
N GLU A 22 18.31 -18.49 15.10
CA GLU A 22 17.88 -19.47 14.09
C GLU A 22 17.74 -18.86 12.71
N VAL A 23 17.16 -17.63 12.61
CA VAL A 23 17.06 -16.91 11.34
C VAL A 23 18.45 -16.56 10.80
N CYS A 24 19.36 -16.05 11.66
CA CYS A 24 20.72 -15.72 11.26
C CYS A 24 21.48 -16.95 10.74
N ASP A 25 21.36 -18.09 11.42
CA ASP A 25 22.01 -19.34 11.02
C ASP A 25 21.53 -19.79 9.62
N VAL A 26 20.21 -19.65 9.33
CA VAL A 26 19.66 -19.98 8.01
C VAL A 26 20.10 -18.96 6.96
N VAL A 27 20.12 -17.67 7.29
CA VAL A 27 20.60 -16.58 6.39
C VAL A 27 22.05 -16.85 5.96
N ILE A 28 22.95 -17.15 6.89
CA ILE A 28 24.37 -17.43 6.57
C ILE A 28 24.49 -18.69 5.73
N LYS A 29 23.73 -19.75 6.05
CA LYS A 29 23.71 -20.98 5.26
C LYS A 29 23.20 -20.74 3.84
N LEU A 30 22.14 -19.94 3.69
CA LEU A 30 21.61 -19.55 2.39
C LEU A 30 22.62 -18.71 1.59
N ALA A 31 23.29 -17.77 2.25
CA ALA A 31 24.36 -16.97 1.65
C ALA A 31 25.50 -17.86 1.13
N ALA A 32 25.92 -18.89 1.91
CA ALA A 32 26.90 -19.87 1.46
C ALA A 32 26.42 -20.63 0.22
N SER A 33 25.13 -21.07 0.21
CA SER A 33 24.54 -21.75 -0.96
C SER A 33 24.53 -20.86 -2.21
N MET A 34 24.19 -19.58 -2.05
CA MET A 34 24.22 -18.58 -3.14
C MET A 34 25.64 -18.40 -3.68
N SER A 35 26.63 -18.23 -2.80
CA SER A 35 28.04 -18.08 -3.17
C SER A 35 28.55 -19.33 -3.92
N ASN A 36 28.25 -20.52 -3.44
CA ASN A 36 28.62 -21.80 -4.07
C ASN A 36 27.95 -21.99 -5.44
N SER A 37 26.78 -21.36 -5.64
CA SER A 37 26.08 -21.35 -6.94
C SER A 37 26.62 -20.29 -7.90
N GLY A 38 27.69 -19.58 -7.53
CA GLY A 38 28.37 -18.58 -8.36
C GLY A 38 27.80 -17.17 -8.25
N VAL A 39 26.89 -16.89 -7.32
CA VAL A 39 26.35 -15.55 -7.08
C VAL A 39 27.41 -14.70 -6.38
N LYS A 40 27.70 -13.50 -6.90
CA LYS A 40 28.73 -12.59 -6.41
C LYS A 40 28.15 -11.26 -5.96
N GLN A 41 28.91 -10.53 -5.14
CA GLN A 41 28.59 -9.16 -4.75
C GLN A 41 28.26 -8.29 -5.98
N GLY A 42 27.22 -7.47 -5.87
CA GLY A 42 26.73 -6.59 -6.94
C GLY A 42 25.83 -7.27 -7.97
N GLU A 43 25.72 -8.60 -7.97
CA GLU A 43 24.73 -9.30 -8.80
C GLU A 43 23.30 -9.15 -8.24
N ARG A 44 22.31 -9.63 -8.97
CA ARG A 44 20.89 -9.46 -8.67
C ARG A 44 20.22 -10.80 -8.47
N ALA A 45 19.47 -10.89 -7.36
CA ALA A 45 18.66 -12.05 -7.02
C ALA A 45 17.16 -11.64 -6.98
N GLY A 46 16.32 -12.39 -7.66
CA GLY A 46 14.88 -12.20 -7.66
C GLY A 46 14.21 -12.85 -6.45
N ILE A 47 13.16 -12.24 -5.91
CA ILE A 47 12.28 -12.87 -4.91
C ILE A 47 10.85 -12.75 -5.38
N TYR A 48 10.16 -13.90 -5.56
CA TYR A 48 8.83 -13.97 -6.15
C TYR A 48 7.86 -14.79 -5.29
N GLY A 49 6.95 -14.13 -4.62
CA GLY A 49 5.94 -14.77 -3.79
C GLY A 49 5.34 -13.88 -2.72
N ALA A 50 4.38 -14.43 -1.98
CA ALA A 50 3.76 -13.79 -0.84
C ALA A 50 4.74 -13.70 0.34
N ASN A 51 4.44 -12.79 1.26
CA ASN A 51 5.22 -12.61 2.49
C ASN A 51 5.28 -13.89 3.31
N CYS A 52 6.48 -14.32 3.63
CA CYS A 52 6.76 -15.50 4.44
C CYS A 52 8.19 -15.42 5.02
N PRO A 53 8.56 -16.26 6.00
CA PRO A 53 9.91 -16.28 6.55
C PRO A 53 11.00 -16.48 5.50
N GLU A 54 10.78 -17.34 4.52
CA GLU A 54 11.73 -17.64 3.43
C GLU A 54 12.00 -16.40 2.56
N TRP A 55 11.00 -15.53 2.37
CA TRP A 55 11.16 -14.26 1.66
C TRP A 55 12.16 -13.36 2.39
N ILE A 56 11.97 -13.14 3.71
CA ILE A 56 12.86 -12.31 4.53
C ILE A 56 14.26 -12.92 4.62
N ILE A 57 14.36 -14.23 4.82
CA ILE A 57 15.65 -14.94 4.88
C ILE A 57 16.41 -14.78 3.55
N SER A 58 15.72 -14.87 2.41
CA SER A 58 16.34 -14.66 1.09
C SER A 58 16.85 -13.23 0.90
N MET A 59 16.06 -12.25 1.35
CA MET A 59 16.41 -10.83 1.36
C MET A 59 17.66 -10.58 2.20
N GLU A 60 17.69 -11.11 3.43
CA GLU A 60 18.82 -10.94 4.34
C GLU A 60 20.07 -11.69 3.87
N ALA A 61 19.92 -12.81 3.18
CA ALA A 61 21.06 -13.49 2.53
C ALA A 61 21.64 -12.64 1.37
N CYS A 62 20.77 -11.97 0.60
CA CYS A 62 21.23 -10.99 -0.39
C CYS A 62 21.96 -9.84 0.29
N ASN A 63 21.40 -9.27 1.37
CA ASN A 63 22.05 -8.23 2.15
C ASN A 63 23.41 -8.70 2.69
N ALA A 64 23.52 -9.92 3.22
CA ALA A 64 24.76 -10.48 3.75
C ALA A 64 25.88 -10.55 2.68
N LEU A 65 25.55 -10.95 1.45
CA LEU A 65 26.49 -11.08 0.33
C LEU A 65 26.72 -9.79 -0.48
N GLY A 66 26.02 -8.70 -0.14
CA GLY A 66 26.03 -7.50 -0.99
C GLY A 66 25.44 -7.73 -2.38
N VAL A 67 24.50 -8.65 -2.49
CA VAL A 67 23.71 -8.95 -3.68
C VAL A 67 22.48 -8.05 -3.69
N CYS A 68 22.16 -7.47 -4.84
CA CYS A 68 20.99 -6.62 -4.96
C CYS A 68 19.71 -7.46 -5.00
N CYS A 69 18.83 -7.27 -4.01
CA CYS A 69 17.51 -7.90 -3.96
C CYS A 69 16.56 -7.24 -4.96
N VAL A 70 15.89 -8.03 -5.79
CA VAL A 70 14.91 -7.56 -6.79
C VAL A 70 13.58 -8.28 -6.56
N PRO A 71 12.63 -7.65 -5.86
CA PRO A 71 11.29 -8.20 -5.73
C PRO A 71 10.60 -8.33 -7.10
N LEU A 72 10.11 -9.50 -7.42
CA LEU A 72 9.31 -9.76 -8.61
C LEU A 72 7.83 -9.49 -8.29
N TYR A 73 7.28 -8.47 -8.95
CA TYR A 73 5.94 -8.00 -8.69
C TYR A 73 5.05 -8.21 -9.91
N ASP A 74 4.36 -9.35 -9.95
CA ASP A 74 3.53 -9.79 -11.08
C ASP A 74 2.37 -8.85 -11.42
N THR A 75 1.95 -8.05 -10.48
CA THR A 75 0.82 -7.13 -10.64
C THR A 75 1.17 -5.81 -11.32
N LEU A 76 2.43 -5.64 -11.73
CA LEU A 76 2.84 -4.45 -12.49
C LEU A 76 2.39 -4.48 -13.97
N GLY A 77 1.77 -5.56 -14.41
CA GLY A 77 1.21 -5.73 -15.74
C GLY A 77 1.50 -7.10 -16.34
N ALA A 78 0.91 -7.36 -17.49
CA ALA A 78 1.20 -8.57 -18.25
C ALA A 78 2.70 -8.64 -18.57
N ASN A 79 3.30 -9.81 -18.43
CA ASN A 79 4.73 -10.06 -18.66
C ASN A 79 5.69 -9.31 -17.72
N ALA A 80 5.21 -8.70 -16.63
CA ALA A 80 6.07 -7.95 -15.72
C ALA A 80 7.22 -8.80 -15.13
N VAL A 81 6.93 -10.05 -14.77
CA VAL A 81 7.93 -10.99 -14.23
C VAL A 81 9.02 -11.29 -15.25
N GLU A 82 8.64 -11.56 -16.51
CA GLU A 82 9.60 -11.77 -17.61
C GLU A 82 10.44 -10.51 -17.85
N PHE A 83 9.78 -9.36 -17.98
CA PHE A 83 10.45 -8.08 -18.17
C PHE A 83 11.46 -7.80 -17.06
N ILE A 84 11.04 -7.88 -15.79
CA ILE A 84 11.91 -7.59 -14.64
C ILE A 84 13.09 -8.55 -14.60
N THR A 85 12.85 -9.85 -14.80
CA THR A 85 13.89 -10.87 -14.78
C THR A 85 14.97 -10.60 -15.86
N CYS A 86 14.54 -10.25 -17.07
CA CYS A 86 15.46 -9.91 -18.17
C CYS A 86 16.12 -8.55 -17.98
N HIS A 87 15.37 -7.51 -17.60
CA HIS A 87 15.88 -6.15 -17.45
C HIS A 87 16.88 -6.04 -16.30
N ALA A 88 16.57 -6.66 -15.15
CA ALA A 88 17.49 -6.74 -14.02
C ALA A 88 18.59 -7.79 -14.19
N GLU A 89 18.54 -8.65 -15.22
CA GLU A 89 19.53 -9.72 -15.47
C GLU A 89 19.70 -10.61 -14.23
N LEU A 90 18.59 -11.15 -13.72
CA LEU A 90 18.61 -11.96 -12.51
C LEU A 90 19.36 -13.27 -12.73
N LEU A 91 20.30 -13.58 -11.85
CA LEU A 91 21.07 -14.83 -11.91
C LEU A 91 20.36 -15.97 -11.17
N ILE A 92 19.73 -15.67 -10.03
CA ILE A 92 19.00 -16.59 -9.17
C ILE A 92 17.63 -16.00 -8.82
N ALA A 93 16.61 -16.85 -8.65
CA ALA A 93 15.30 -16.44 -8.18
C ALA A 93 14.80 -17.37 -7.06
N PHE A 94 14.36 -16.77 -5.95
CA PHE A 94 13.67 -17.42 -4.83
C PHE A 94 12.17 -17.30 -5.06
N VAL A 95 11.44 -18.41 -5.07
CA VAL A 95 10.08 -18.44 -5.63
C VAL A 95 9.12 -19.22 -4.73
N GLU A 96 7.95 -18.66 -4.47
CA GLU A 96 6.86 -19.38 -3.84
C GLU A 96 6.42 -20.58 -4.71
N GLU A 97 6.20 -21.74 -4.08
CA GLU A 97 5.93 -23.01 -4.78
C GLU A 97 4.86 -22.89 -5.87
N LYS A 98 3.74 -22.21 -5.57
CA LYS A 98 2.65 -22.02 -6.53
C LYS A 98 2.98 -21.09 -7.71
N LYS A 99 4.07 -20.32 -7.63
CA LYS A 99 4.54 -19.39 -8.66
C LYS A 99 5.62 -19.97 -9.59
N ILE A 100 6.11 -21.18 -9.30
CA ILE A 100 7.15 -21.84 -10.11
C ILE A 100 6.71 -22.01 -11.56
N VAL A 101 5.49 -22.53 -11.78
CA VAL A 101 4.96 -22.76 -13.13
C VAL A 101 4.83 -21.47 -13.92
N GLU A 102 4.48 -20.37 -13.26
CA GLU A 102 4.37 -19.05 -13.89
C GLU A 102 5.76 -18.52 -14.31
N LEU A 103 6.76 -18.68 -13.45
CA LEU A 103 8.15 -18.30 -13.79
C LEU A 103 8.72 -19.18 -14.91
N LEU A 104 8.50 -20.50 -14.87
CA LEU A 104 8.97 -21.44 -15.90
C LEU A 104 8.44 -21.10 -17.29
N LYS A 105 7.20 -20.60 -17.42
CA LYS A 105 6.64 -20.14 -18.69
C LYS A 105 7.44 -19.01 -19.34
N THR A 106 8.18 -18.23 -18.56
CA THR A 106 9.02 -17.13 -19.07
C THR A 106 10.43 -17.57 -19.46
N CYS A 107 10.79 -18.85 -19.26
CA CYS A 107 12.17 -19.32 -19.41
C CYS A 107 12.66 -19.27 -20.85
N HIS A 108 11.78 -19.21 -21.87
CA HIS A 108 12.17 -18.97 -23.25
C HIS A 108 12.97 -17.66 -23.45
N ALA A 109 12.72 -16.64 -22.62
CA ALA A 109 13.42 -15.36 -22.64
C ALA A 109 14.41 -15.20 -21.45
N THR A 110 13.99 -15.65 -20.26
CA THR A 110 14.71 -15.37 -19.00
C THR A 110 15.93 -16.25 -18.78
N SER A 111 15.99 -17.48 -19.37
CA SER A 111 17.11 -18.41 -19.21
C SER A 111 18.46 -17.90 -19.75
N LYS A 112 18.43 -16.82 -20.52
CA LYS A 112 19.66 -16.11 -20.91
C LYS A 112 20.43 -15.61 -19.68
N TYR A 113 19.71 -15.13 -18.67
CA TYR A 113 20.29 -14.57 -17.44
C TYR A 113 20.09 -15.50 -16.25
N LEU A 114 18.84 -15.94 -16.00
CA LEU A 114 18.47 -16.80 -14.89
C LEU A 114 19.12 -18.18 -15.04
N LYS A 115 19.79 -18.65 -13.98
CA LYS A 115 20.48 -19.96 -13.94
C LYS A 115 19.92 -20.86 -12.85
N THR A 116 19.45 -20.28 -11.75
CA THR A 116 19.02 -21.04 -10.59
C THR A 116 17.65 -20.55 -10.10
N ILE A 117 16.77 -21.50 -9.83
CA ILE A 117 15.47 -21.25 -9.19
C ILE A 117 15.47 -22.02 -7.85
N VAL A 118 15.07 -21.35 -6.78
CA VAL A 118 14.95 -21.93 -5.44
C VAL A 118 13.51 -21.78 -4.96
N SER A 119 12.81 -22.89 -4.78
CA SER A 119 11.45 -22.88 -4.25
C SER A 119 11.46 -22.62 -2.74
N PHE A 120 10.51 -21.85 -2.22
CA PHE A 120 10.27 -21.72 -0.77
C PHE A 120 9.74 -23.02 -0.13
N GLY A 121 9.30 -23.98 -0.94
CA GLY A 121 8.80 -25.27 -0.55
C GLY A 121 9.39 -26.40 -1.38
N GLY A 122 8.54 -27.37 -1.75
CA GLY A 122 8.92 -28.50 -2.59
C GLY A 122 9.08 -28.14 -4.07
N VAL A 123 9.64 -29.10 -4.82
CA VAL A 123 9.74 -29.05 -6.28
C VAL A 123 9.36 -30.43 -6.84
N THR A 124 8.47 -30.47 -7.83
CA THR A 124 8.08 -31.72 -8.48
C THR A 124 9.12 -32.20 -9.51
N ASN A 125 9.08 -33.49 -9.85
CA ASN A 125 9.97 -34.02 -10.90
C ASN A 125 9.72 -33.38 -12.26
N ASP A 126 8.44 -33.10 -12.59
CA ASP A 126 8.08 -32.44 -13.85
C ASP A 126 8.68 -31.02 -13.92
N GLN A 127 8.64 -30.25 -12.82
CA GLN A 127 9.28 -28.94 -12.73
C GLN A 127 10.80 -29.02 -12.88
N LYS A 128 11.43 -30.07 -12.33
CA LYS A 128 12.87 -30.31 -12.47
C LYS A 128 13.25 -30.62 -13.93
N GLU A 129 12.43 -31.41 -14.61
CA GLU A 129 12.65 -31.74 -16.02
C GLU A 129 12.43 -30.53 -16.93
N GLU A 130 11.36 -29.76 -16.69
CA GLU A 130 11.07 -28.52 -17.44
C GLU A 130 12.20 -27.50 -17.27
N ALA A 131 12.66 -27.23 -16.05
CA ALA A 131 13.79 -26.36 -15.79
C ALA A 131 15.05 -26.80 -16.52
N LYS A 132 15.36 -28.10 -16.48
CA LYS A 132 16.52 -28.70 -17.18
C LYS A 132 16.46 -28.51 -18.69
N ASN A 133 15.27 -28.61 -19.28
CA ASN A 133 15.06 -28.38 -20.73
C ASN A 133 15.41 -26.94 -21.14
N HIS A 134 15.33 -25.99 -20.20
CA HIS A 134 15.74 -24.60 -20.40
C HIS A 134 17.18 -24.30 -19.92
N GLY A 135 17.94 -25.32 -19.50
CA GLY A 135 19.30 -25.15 -18.98
C GLY A 135 19.37 -24.51 -17.60
N LEU A 136 18.32 -24.64 -16.79
CA LEU A 136 18.19 -24.11 -15.44
C LEU A 136 18.37 -25.21 -14.40
N SER A 137 18.89 -24.83 -13.24
CA SER A 137 18.85 -25.66 -12.03
C SER A 137 17.69 -25.19 -11.15
N ILE A 138 16.88 -26.13 -10.65
CA ILE A 138 15.80 -25.85 -9.70
C ILE A 138 15.94 -26.72 -8.46
N PHE A 139 15.80 -26.10 -7.28
CA PHE A 139 15.97 -26.75 -6.00
C PHE A 139 14.75 -26.46 -5.12
N SER A 140 14.38 -27.40 -4.24
CA SER A 140 13.58 -27.09 -3.06
C SER A 140 14.41 -26.27 -2.06
N TRP A 141 13.74 -25.66 -1.07
CA TRP A 141 14.40 -24.89 -0.03
C TRP A 141 15.48 -25.70 0.68
N GLU A 142 15.12 -26.89 1.13
CA GLU A 142 16.02 -27.79 1.87
C GLU A 142 17.20 -28.28 0.99
N GLU A 143 16.92 -28.68 -0.25
CA GLU A 143 17.98 -29.08 -1.19
C GLU A 143 18.99 -27.95 -1.40
N PHE A 144 18.54 -26.71 -1.58
CA PHE A 144 19.42 -25.59 -1.81
C PHE A 144 20.26 -25.23 -0.58
N LEU A 145 19.66 -25.24 0.61
CA LEU A 145 20.39 -24.99 1.85
C LEU A 145 21.53 -26.01 2.09
N ILE A 146 21.40 -27.25 1.63
CA ILE A 146 22.43 -28.28 1.76
C ILE A 146 23.66 -27.93 0.87
N THR A 147 23.47 -27.25 -0.25
CA THR A 147 24.58 -26.88 -1.16
C THR A 147 25.55 -25.86 -0.54
N GLY A 148 25.15 -25.17 0.53
CA GLY A 148 26.01 -24.25 1.27
C GLY A 148 27.17 -24.95 2.01
N GLY A 149 27.08 -26.27 2.20
CA GLY A 149 28.09 -27.02 2.95
C GLY A 149 28.16 -26.61 4.42
N GLY A 150 29.28 -26.88 5.06
CA GLY A 150 29.53 -26.51 6.47
C GLY A 150 30.64 -25.45 6.62
N GLU A 151 31.21 -24.98 5.54
CA GLU A 151 32.27 -23.98 5.57
C GLU A 151 31.71 -22.57 5.77
N PRO A 152 32.41 -21.71 6.55
CA PRO A 152 32.03 -20.32 6.69
C PRO A 152 32.05 -19.59 5.32
N VAL A 153 31.02 -18.84 5.03
CA VAL A 153 31.00 -17.93 3.87
C VAL A 153 31.75 -16.64 4.21
N ASP A 154 32.62 -16.21 3.30
CA ASP A 154 33.28 -14.92 3.43
C ASP A 154 32.29 -13.80 3.04
N LEU A 155 31.92 -12.97 4.03
CA LEU A 155 30.97 -11.89 3.83
C LEU A 155 31.72 -10.64 3.36
N PRO A 156 31.34 -10.07 2.20
CA PRO A 156 32.05 -8.93 1.64
C PRO A 156 31.81 -7.65 2.46
N GLU A 157 32.77 -6.75 2.41
CA GLU A 157 32.60 -5.38 2.92
C GLU A 157 31.55 -4.65 2.08
N LYS A 158 30.61 -3.99 2.76
CA LYS A 158 29.51 -3.24 2.15
C LYS A 158 29.74 -1.75 2.30
N LYS A 159 29.42 -1.00 1.24
CA LYS A 159 29.49 0.47 1.24
C LYS A 159 28.09 1.07 1.36
N LYS A 160 28.01 2.27 1.91
CA LYS A 160 26.76 3.03 1.97
C LYS A 160 26.13 3.26 0.59
N SER A 161 26.96 3.47 -0.43
CA SER A 161 26.55 3.69 -1.82
C SER A 161 26.10 2.43 -2.57
N ASP A 162 26.34 1.22 -2.01
CA ASP A 162 25.93 -0.01 -2.69
C ASP A 162 24.41 -0.09 -2.79
N ILE A 163 23.92 -0.51 -3.95
CA ILE A 163 22.49 -0.71 -4.19
C ILE A 163 22.05 -2.01 -3.54
N CYS A 164 21.23 -1.92 -2.50
CA CYS A 164 20.73 -3.09 -1.78
C CYS A 164 19.48 -3.68 -2.44
N THR A 165 18.68 -2.87 -3.14
CA THR A 165 17.47 -3.35 -3.80
C THR A 165 17.14 -2.51 -5.05
N ILE A 166 16.55 -3.17 -6.04
CA ILE A 166 15.89 -2.51 -7.18
C ILE A 166 14.41 -2.84 -7.11
N MET A 167 13.60 -1.85 -6.76
CA MET A 167 12.15 -2.03 -6.62
C MET A 167 11.44 -1.48 -7.85
N TYR A 168 10.71 -2.35 -8.54
CA TYR A 168 10.00 -1.96 -9.75
C TYR A 168 8.66 -1.31 -9.43
N THR A 169 8.37 -0.21 -10.12
CA THR A 169 7.10 0.51 -10.03
C THR A 169 6.42 0.57 -11.39
N SER A 170 5.08 0.67 -11.40
CA SER A 170 4.34 0.86 -12.64
C SER A 170 4.72 2.18 -13.30
N GLY A 171 5.30 2.12 -14.47
CA GLY A 171 5.53 3.29 -15.32
C GLY A 171 4.22 3.89 -15.83
N THR A 172 4.22 5.19 -16.10
CA THR A 172 3.06 5.87 -16.71
C THR A 172 2.91 5.57 -18.19
N THR A 173 3.96 5.09 -18.82
CA THR A 173 4.15 5.00 -20.27
C THR A 173 4.45 3.60 -20.79
N GLY A 174 4.25 2.54 -19.99
CA GLY A 174 4.50 1.16 -20.44
C GLY A 174 5.24 0.31 -19.42
N ASP A 175 6.49 -0.08 -19.71
CA ASP A 175 7.25 -1.02 -18.91
C ASP A 175 7.53 -0.52 -17.47
N PRO A 176 7.60 -1.42 -16.49
CA PRO A 176 7.96 -1.08 -15.11
C PRO A 176 9.35 -0.42 -15.02
N LYS A 177 9.49 0.57 -14.11
CA LYS A 177 10.75 1.27 -13.83
C LYS A 177 11.41 0.69 -12.58
N GLY A 178 12.65 0.31 -12.66
CA GLY A 178 13.43 -0.22 -11.52
C GLY A 178 14.07 0.90 -10.72
N VAL A 179 13.55 1.20 -9.55
CA VAL A 179 14.05 2.22 -8.62
C VAL A 179 15.22 1.64 -7.83
N MET A 180 16.42 2.22 -7.97
CA MET A 180 17.62 1.79 -7.26
C MET A 180 17.70 2.44 -5.88
N ILE A 181 17.67 1.64 -4.82
CA ILE A 181 17.78 2.08 -3.44
C ILE A 181 19.13 1.65 -2.87
N SER A 182 19.88 2.60 -2.30
CA SER A 182 21.16 2.34 -1.67
C SER A 182 21.02 1.96 -0.19
N ASN A 183 22.07 1.37 0.38
CA ASN A 183 22.16 1.14 1.81
C ASN A 183 22.01 2.44 2.63
N GLU A 184 22.57 3.56 2.14
CA GLU A 184 22.46 4.86 2.80
C GLU A 184 21.00 5.35 2.84
N SER A 185 20.30 5.30 1.70
CA SER A 185 18.89 5.72 1.63
C SER A 185 18.00 4.91 2.58
N LEU A 186 18.23 3.59 2.65
CA LEU A 186 17.53 2.69 3.55
C LEU A 186 17.77 3.10 5.02
N LEU A 187 19.03 3.20 5.45
CA LEU A 187 19.38 3.52 6.84
C LEU A 187 18.87 4.90 7.30
N ILE A 188 18.90 5.89 6.40
CA ILE A 188 18.38 7.23 6.69
C ILE A 188 16.86 7.19 6.89
N ASN A 189 16.15 6.40 6.08
CA ASN A 189 14.71 6.27 6.22
C ASN A 189 14.31 5.54 7.52
N LEU A 190 15.08 4.51 7.93
CA LEU A 190 14.89 3.85 9.24
C LEU A 190 15.01 4.85 10.40
N ALA A 191 16.09 5.65 10.40
CA ALA A 191 16.30 6.70 11.41
C ALA A 191 15.19 7.76 11.38
N GLY A 192 14.64 8.06 10.20
CA GLY A 192 13.49 8.94 10.03
C GLY A 192 12.22 8.39 10.68
N ALA A 193 11.93 7.10 10.49
CA ALA A 193 10.81 6.43 11.14
C ALA A 193 10.92 6.48 12.67
N ASP A 194 12.11 6.23 13.23
CA ASP A 194 12.39 6.37 14.66
C ASP A 194 12.14 7.79 15.16
N SER A 195 12.61 8.80 14.42
CA SER A 195 12.41 10.20 14.78
C SER A 195 10.92 10.58 14.85
N VAL A 196 10.11 10.07 13.90
CA VAL A 196 8.66 10.28 13.88
C VAL A 196 8.01 9.66 15.13
N VAL A 197 8.36 8.42 15.46
CA VAL A 197 7.78 7.71 16.61
C VAL A 197 8.22 8.35 17.92
N GLN A 198 9.48 8.76 18.04
CA GLN A 198 10.00 9.49 19.21
C GLN A 198 9.30 10.86 19.40
N SER A 199 8.95 11.55 18.32
CA SER A 199 8.26 12.84 18.39
C SER A 199 6.90 12.78 19.08
N ILE A 200 6.28 11.60 19.09
CA ILE A 200 4.99 11.35 19.77
C ILE A 200 5.16 10.73 21.17
N GLY A 201 6.39 10.56 21.62
CA GLY A 201 6.71 9.97 22.93
C GLY A 201 6.68 8.45 22.97
N GLU A 202 6.76 7.81 21.81
CA GLU A 202 6.82 6.37 21.62
C GLU A 202 8.23 5.95 21.16
N ALA A 203 8.53 4.66 21.20
CA ALA A 203 9.73 4.06 20.63
C ALA A 203 9.41 2.66 20.11
N PHE A 204 10.15 2.21 19.13
CA PHE A 204 10.15 0.79 18.74
C PHE A 204 11.10 0.01 19.64
N ASP A 205 10.73 -1.22 19.99
CA ASP A 205 11.54 -2.11 20.80
C ASP A 205 11.31 -3.61 20.50
N GLN A 206 12.01 -4.47 21.22
CA GLN A 206 11.96 -5.92 21.06
C GLN A 206 10.59 -6.56 21.40
N ASP A 207 9.74 -5.84 22.13
CA ASP A 207 8.41 -6.33 22.52
C ASP A 207 7.36 -6.02 21.44
N ASP A 208 7.72 -5.22 20.44
CA ASP A 208 6.84 -4.91 19.32
C ASP A 208 6.58 -6.12 18.43
N VAL A 209 5.39 -6.13 17.88
CA VAL A 209 4.90 -7.17 16.99
C VAL A 209 4.29 -6.53 15.75
N TYR A 210 4.79 -6.90 14.59
CA TYR A 210 4.32 -6.45 13.29
C TYR A 210 3.57 -7.56 12.56
N LEU A 211 2.50 -7.21 11.84
CA LEU A 211 1.82 -8.14 10.94
C LEU A 211 2.26 -7.87 9.50
N SER A 212 3.03 -8.79 8.94
CA SER A 212 3.45 -8.79 7.55
C SER A 212 2.33 -9.32 6.65
N TYR A 213 1.67 -8.41 5.91
CA TYR A 213 0.58 -8.75 4.98
C TYR A 213 0.52 -7.84 3.74
N LEU A 214 1.05 -6.62 3.82
CA LEU A 214 1.24 -5.78 2.65
C LEU A 214 2.37 -6.38 1.80
N PRO A 215 2.35 -6.22 0.46
CA PRO A 215 3.37 -6.86 -0.38
C PRO A 215 4.79 -6.36 -0.07
N LEU A 216 5.72 -7.26 0.25
CA LEU A 216 7.15 -6.95 0.42
C LEU A 216 7.82 -6.44 -0.86
N ALA A 217 7.20 -6.66 -2.02
CA ALA A 217 7.59 -6.04 -3.28
C ALA A 217 7.27 -4.54 -3.34
N HIS A 218 6.56 -4.00 -2.35
CA HIS A 218 6.26 -2.57 -2.24
C HIS A 218 7.08 -1.95 -1.09
N VAL A 219 7.69 -0.79 -1.36
CA VAL A 219 8.61 -0.12 -0.42
C VAL A 219 8.00 0.16 0.96
N PHE A 220 6.68 0.36 1.05
CA PHE A 220 5.99 0.64 2.30
C PHE A 220 6.15 -0.50 3.32
N ASP A 221 5.83 -1.73 2.94
CA ASP A 221 5.97 -2.88 3.84
C ASP A 221 7.43 -3.23 4.09
N ARG A 222 8.25 -3.23 3.03
CA ARG A 222 9.67 -3.49 3.08
C ARG A 222 10.37 -2.64 4.15
N MET A 223 10.07 -1.34 4.18
CA MET A 223 10.68 -0.42 5.15
C MET A 223 10.27 -0.70 6.58
N PHE A 224 8.98 -1.00 6.82
CA PHE A 224 8.54 -1.31 8.17
C PHE A 224 9.12 -2.64 8.67
N GLU A 225 9.26 -3.65 7.83
CA GLU A 225 9.92 -4.89 8.24
C GLU A 225 11.39 -4.69 8.61
N GLU A 226 12.12 -3.87 7.86
CA GLU A 226 13.50 -3.48 8.22
C GLU A 226 13.56 -2.71 9.55
N VAL A 227 12.61 -1.80 9.82
CA VAL A 227 12.49 -1.12 11.13
C VAL A 227 12.34 -2.16 12.24
N PHE A 228 11.43 -3.13 12.10
CA PHE A 228 11.19 -4.14 13.13
C PHE A 228 12.38 -5.09 13.31
N ILE A 229 13.06 -5.46 12.23
CA ILE A 229 14.29 -6.26 12.30
C ILE A 229 15.38 -5.50 13.06
N SER A 230 15.59 -4.22 12.76
CA SER A 230 16.64 -3.39 13.39
C SER A 230 16.44 -3.18 14.90
N HIS A 231 15.18 -3.27 15.37
CA HIS A 231 14.85 -3.13 16.81
C HIS A 231 14.72 -4.46 17.56
N GLY A 232 15.03 -5.60 16.90
CA GLY A 232 14.92 -6.90 17.54
C GLY A 232 13.48 -7.36 17.77
N SER A 233 12.52 -6.75 17.07
CA SER A 233 11.08 -6.97 17.20
C SER A 233 10.63 -8.27 16.53
N ARG A 234 9.32 -8.54 16.54
CA ARG A 234 8.71 -9.76 15.99
C ARG A 234 7.87 -9.46 14.76
N ILE A 235 8.01 -10.26 13.71
CA ILE A 235 7.23 -10.17 12.49
C ILE A 235 6.43 -11.45 12.32
N GLY A 236 5.10 -11.35 12.33
CA GLY A 236 4.19 -12.47 12.09
C GLY A 236 3.55 -12.38 10.72
N PHE A 237 3.57 -13.47 9.96
CA PHE A 237 3.03 -13.51 8.61
C PHE A 237 1.56 -13.92 8.61
N TRP A 238 0.77 -13.27 7.76
CA TRP A 238 -0.62 -13.61 7.54
C TRP A 238 -0.77 -14.87 6.68
N ARG A 239 -1.98 -15.43 6.59
CA ARG A 239 -2.26 -16.65 5.81
C ARG A 239 -2.53 -16.41 4.32
N GLY A 240 -2.34 -15.18 3.82
CA GLY A 240 -2.50 -14.86 2.40
C GLY A 240 -3.95 -14.62 1.92
N ASP A 241 -4.95 -14.66 2.80
CA ASP A 241 -6.36 -14.39 2.47
C ASP A 241 -6.88 -13.19 3.25
N VAL A 242 -7.31 -12.15 2.53
CA VAL A 242 -7.89 -10.91 3.11
C VAL A 242 -9.12 -11.20 3.98
N LYS A 243 -9.89 -12.24 3.69
CA LYS A 243 -11.04 -12.65 4.51
C LYS A 243 -10.62 -13.14 5.90
N LEU A 244 -9.40 -13.65 6.03
CA LEU A 244 -8.83 -14.17 7.26
C LEU A 244 -7.98 -13.13 8.02
N LEU A 245 -7.77 -11.94 7.44
CA LEU A 245 -6.87 -10.92 8.00
C LEU A 245 -7.26 -10.50 9.43
N VAL A 246 -8.55 -10.32 9.71
CA VAL A 246 -9.03 -9.94 11.05
C VAL A 246 -8.75 -11.05 12.08
N ASP A 247 -8.85 -12.31 11.68
CA ASP A 247 -8.51 -13.46 12.53
C ASP A 247 -7.00 -13.54 12.80
N ASP A 248 -6.18 -13.26 11.78
CA ASP A 248 -4.72 -13.18 11.93
C ASP A 248 -4.30 -12.01 12.84
N ILE A 249 -4.92 -10.83 12.71
CA ILE A 249 -4.72 -9.70 13.62
C ILE A 249 -5.07 -10.08 15.07
N ALA A 250 -6.21 -10.75 15.26
CA ALA A 250 -6.66 -11.16 16.59
C ALA A 250 -5.72 -12.19 17.24
N ALA A 251 -5.18 -13.13 16.47
CA ALA A 251 -4.27 -14.16 16.94
C ALA A 251 -2.85 -13.61 17.19
N LEU A 252 -2.32 -12.77 16.29
CA LEU A 252 -0.98 -12.21 16.40
C LEU A 252 -0.90 -11.13 17.49
N ARG A 253 -1.96 -10.31 17.61
CA ARG A 253 -2.03 -9.16 18.53
C ARG A 253 -0.91 -8.15 18.26
N PRO A 254 -0.82 -7.59 17.04
CA PRO A 254 0.25 -6.67 16.69
C PRO A 254 0.21 -5.41 17.54
N THR A 255 1.37 -4.76 17.72
CA THR A 255 1.50 -3.46 18.41
C THR A 255 1.48 -2.30 17.44
N VAL A 256 1.96 -2.54 16.22
CA VAL A 256 1.91 -1.59 15.10
C VAL A 256 1.20 -2.23 13.92
N PHE A 257 0.30 -1.46 13.30
CA PHE A 257 -0.49 -1.92 12.17
C PHE A 257 -0.36 -0.94 10.99
N CYS A 258 0.39 -1.34 9.98
CA CYS A 258 0.48 -0.61 8.72
C CYS A 258 -0.65 -1.03 7.80
N ALA A 259 -1.31 -0.07 7.18
CA ALA A 259 -2.43 -0.36 6.30
C ALA A 259 -2.53 0.65 5.16
N VAL A 260 -3.07 0.22 4.04
CA VAL A 260 -3.53 1.12 2.98
C VAL A 260 -4.96 1.58 3.28
N PRO A 261 -5.39 2.76 2.80
CA PRO A 261 -6.72 3.33 3.10
C PRO A 261 -7.86 2.34 2.91
N ARG A 262 -7.84 1.56 1.84
CA ARG A 262 -8.91 0.56 1.56
C ARG A 262 -9.12 -0.47 2.67
N VAL A 263 -8.06 -0.87 3.35
CA VAL A 263 -8.14 -1.79 4.50
C VAL A 263 -8.77 -1.08 5.70
N LEU A 264 -8.38 0.19 5.93
CA LEU A 264 -8.95 1.02 7.00
C LEU A 264 -10.42 1.36 6.76
N ASP A 265 -10.82 1.60 5.50
CA ASP A 265 -12.22 1.80 5.09
C ASP A 265 -13.07 0.56 5.40
N ARG A 266 -12.55 -0.65 5.12
CA ARG A 266 -13.23 -1.90 5.48
C ARG A 266 -13.37 -2.08 6.99
N ILE A 267 -12.33 -1.75 7.76
CA ILE A 267 -12.39 -1.77 9.22
C ILE A 267 -13.44 -0.76 9.71
N TYR A 268 -13.43 0.45 9.19
CA TYR A 268 -14.42 1.50 9.50
C TYR A 268 -15.84 1.03 9.20
N SER A 269 -16.12 0.54 7.99
CA SER A 269 -17.44 0.06 7.59
C SER A 269 -17.90 -1.13 8.44
N GLY A 270 -17.02 -2.08 8.70
CA GLY A 270 -17.33 -3.24 9.55
C GLY A 270 -17.63 -2.88 11.01
N LEU A 271 -16.95 -1.87 11.56
CA LEU A 271 -17.21 -1.36 12.92
C LEU A 271 -18.51 -0.58 12.98
N THR A 272 -18.76 0.35 12.05
CA THR A 272 -19.96 1.20 12.02
C THR A 272 -21.23 0.37 11.80
N THR A 273 -21.19 -0.64 10.93
CA THR A 273 -22.28 -1.59 10.74
C THR A 273 -22.64 -2.33 12.04
N LYS A 274 -21.62 -2.86 12.75
CA LYS A 274 -21.84 -3.56 14.02
C LYS A 274 -22.34 -2.65 15.13
N ILE A 275 -21.89 -1.39 15.17
CA ILE A 275 -22.38 -0.38 16.11
C ILE A 275 -23.85 -0.08 15.81
N SER A 276 -24.20 0.08 14.54
CA SER A 276 -25.58 0.36 14.11
C SER A 276 -26.55 -0.79 14.44
N ALA A 277 -26.09 -2.04 14.34
CA ALA A 277 -26.86 -3.24 14.69
C ALA A 277 -26.95 -3.50 16.21
N GLY A 278 -26.20 -2.77 17.03
CA GLY A 278 -26.01 -3.06 18.46
C GLY A 278 -27.18 -2.70 19.42
N GLY A 279 -28.33 -2.31 18.92
CA GLY A 279 -29.47 -1.84 19.70
C GLY A 279 -29.34 -0.38 20.19
N ILE A 280 -30.47 0.26 20.49
CA ILE A 280 -30.55 1.71 20.74
C ILE A 280 -29.62 2.16 21.88
N LEU A 281 -29.60 1.44 22.99
CA LEU A 281 -28.80 1.82 24.17
C LEU A 281 -27.30 1.81 23.89
N LYS A 282 -26.80 0.73 23.23
CA LYS A 282 -25.37 0.61 22.88
C LYS A 282 -24.96 1.68 21.86
N LYS A 283 -25.80 1.93 20.87
CA LYS A 283 -25.59 2.97 19.86
C LYS A 283 -25.54 4.36 20.48
N THR A 284 -26.46 4.67 21.38
CA THR A 284 -26.51 5.98 22.08
C THR A 284 -25.25 6.17 22.95
N LEU A 285 -24.86 5.15 23.72
CA LEU A 285 -23.66 5.20 24.56
C LEU A 285 -22.38 5.37 23.72
N PHE A 286 -22.28 4.65 22.59
CA PHE A 286 -21.16 4.81 21.66
C PHE A 286 -21.11 6.22 21.09
N ASN A 287 -22.22 6.75 20.58
CA ASN A 287 -22.28 8.08 19.98
C ASN A 287 -21.94 9.19 21.00
N LEU A 288 -22.40 9.04 22.24
CA LEU A 288 -22.06 9.98 23.32
C LEU A 288 -20.55 9.95 23.60
N GLY A 289 -19.98 8.76 23.80
CA GLY A 289 -18.55 8.60 24.05
C GLY A 289 -17.70 9.10 22.88
N TYR A 290 -18.11 8.77 21.65
CA TYR A 290 -17.45 9.23 20.43
C TYR A 290 -17.40 10.76 20.35
N LYS A 291 -18.56 11.41 20.49
CA LYS A 291 -18.67 12.88 20.45
C LYS A 291 -17.82 13.54 21.54
N MET A 292 -17.93 13.08 22.79
CA MET A 292 -17.15 13.65 23.91
C MET A 292 -15.65 13.51 23.69
N LYS A 293 -15.18 12.34 23.24
CA LYS A 293 -13.76 12.11 22.99
C LYS A 293 -13.26 12.95 21.81
N LEU A 294 -14.02 12.98 20.71
CA LEU A 294 -13.70 13.80 19.53
C LEU A 294 -13.59 15.29 19.89
N ASP A 295 -14.56 15.83 20.64
CA ASP A 295 -14.56 17.23 21.06
C ASP A 295 -13.36 17.56 21.96
N SER A 296 -12.96 16.63 22.84
CA SER A 296 -11.77 16.76 23.67
C SER A 296 -10.49 16.75 22.84
N MET A 297 -10.37 15.83 21.89
CA MET A 297 -9.19 15.74 21.01
C MET A 297 -9.07 16.95 20.07
N LYS A 298 -10.19 17.49 19.57
CA LYS A 298 -10.22 18.75 18.79
C LYS A 298 -9.76 19.98 19.60
N LYS A 299 -9.82 19.92 20.94
CA LYS A 299 -9.25 20.92 21.85
C LYS A 299 -7.78 20.69 22.21
N GLY A 300 -7.10 19.74 21.55
CA GLY A 300 -5.69 19.42 21.76
C GLY A 300 -5.42 18.46 22.92
N ILE A 301 -6.44 17.82 23.49
CA ILE A 301 -6.24 16.79 24.53
C ILE A 301 -5.80 15.50 23.84
N LYS A 302 -4.65 14.97 24.26
CA LYS A 302 -4.12 13.69 23.74
C LYS A 302 -5.13 12.56 23.89
N HIS A 303 -5.15 11.64 22.96
CA HIS A 303 -6.17 10.57 22.88
C HIS A 303 -6.28 9.73 24.16
N GLU A 304 -5.16 9.47 24.88
CA GLU A 304 -5.14 8.70 26.13
C GLU A 304 -5.87 9.42 27.28
N LYS A 305 -5.92 10.75 27.24
CA LYS A 305 -6.52 11.61 28.27
C LYS A 305 -7.88 12.16 27.89
N ALA A 306 -8.27 12.04 26.60
CA ALA A 306 -9.46 12.68 26.06
C ALA A 306 -10.76 12.10 26.62
N SER A 307 -10.81 10.80 26.92
CA SER A 307 -12.01 10.15 27.50
C SER A 307 -11.70 8.77 28.13
N PRO A 308 -10.92 8.67 29.22
CA PRO A 308 -10.53 7.38 29.82
C PRO A 308 -11.70 6.48 30.21
N PHE A 309 -12.82 7.08 30.63
CA PHE A 309 -14.04 6.35 31.00
C PHE A 309 -14.65 5.60 29.81
N PHE A 310 -14.84 6.31 28.67
CA PHE A 310 -15.39 5.68 27.47
C PHE A 310 -14.38 4.77 26.78
N ASP A 311 -13.09 5.03 26.91
CA ASP A 311 -12.04 4.14 26.43
C ASP A 311 -12.15 2.77 27.09
N LYS A 312 -12.36 2.73 28.41
CA LYS A 312 -12.53 1.48 29.16
C LYS A 312 -13.88 0.81 28.91
N LEU A 313 -14.97 1.59 28.86
CA LEU A 313 -16.32 1.05 28.79
C LEU A 313 -16.78 0.65 27.39
N VAL A 314 -16.36 1.42 26.37
CA VAL A 314 -16.86 1.33 24.99
C VAL A 314 -15.75 0.96 24.01
N PHE A 315 -14.67 1.73 23.96
CA PHE A 315 -13.68 1.61 22.91
C PHE A 315 -12.69 0.47 23.13
N SER A 316 -12.49 -0.02 24.37
CA SER A 316 -11.74 -1.25 24.62
C SER A 316 -12.22 -2.45 23.81
N LYS A 317 -13.55 -2.54 23.60
CA LYS A 317 -14.15 -3.61 22.78
C LYS A 317 -13.81 -3.51 21.29
N VAL A 318 -13.57 -2.30 20.80
CA VAL A 318 -13.06 -2.06 19.43
C VAL A 318 -11.58 -2.46 19.36
N LYS A 319 -10.80 -2.01 20.34
CA LYS A 319 -9.38 -2.33 20.47
C LYS A 319 -9.14 -3.85 20.55
N GLU A 320 -9.93 -4.58 21.35
CA GLU A 320 -9.83 -6.04 21.50
C GLU A 320 -10.05 -6.79 20.18
N ARG A 321 -10.94 -6.30 19.31
CA ARG A 321 -11.18 -6.90 17.98
C ARG A 321 -9.99 -6.75 17.03
N LEU A 322 -9.15 -5.77 17.28
CA LEU A 322 -7.89 -5.56 16.57
C LEU A 322 -6.69 -6.14 17.35
N GLY A 323 -6.92 -7.23 18.13
CA GLY A 323 -5.89 -7.89 18.91
C GLY A 323 -5.56 -7.26 20.26
N GLY A 324 -6.10 -6.09 20.58
CA GLY A 324 -6.02 -5.45 21.90
C GLY A 324 -4.70 -4.74 22.21
N LYS A 325 -3.66 -4.87 21.37
CA LYS A 325 -2.32 -4.32 21.62
C LYS A 325 -1.88 -3.21 20.68
N ILE A 326 -2.64 -2.93 19.62
CA ILE A 326 -2.26 -1.88 18.65
C ILE A 326 -2.13 -0.56 19.39
N ARG A 327 -0.94 0.08 19.27
CA ARG A 327 -0.62 1.41 19.80
C ARG A 327 -0.35 2.44 18.68
N ILE A 328 0.06 1.97 17.49
CA ILE A 328 0.30 2.80 16.32
C ILE A 328 -0.40 2.16 15.11
N ILE A 329 -1.15 2.97 14.36
CA ILE A 329 -1.69 2.63 13.04
C ILE A 329 -1.06 3.58 12.03
N VAL A 330 -0.43 3.05 10.99
CA VAL A 330 0.16 3.84 9.92
C VAL A 330 -0.64 3.64 8.64
N SER A 331 -1.17 4.73 8.08
CA SER A 331 -1.82 4.74 6.78
C SER A 331 -0.89 5.30 5.73
N GLY A 332 -0.68 4.59 4.64
CA GLY A 332 0.18 5.05 3.55
C GLY A 332 -0.24 4.51 2.18
N GLY A 333 0.45 4.98 1.15
CA GLY A 333 0.26 4.53 -0.23
C GLY A 333 -0.87 5.21 -1.00
N ALA A 334 -1.86 5.79 -0.32
CA ALA A 334 -2.93 6.62 -0.89
C ALA A 334 -3.52 7.52 0.21
N PRO A 335 -4.26 8.60 -0.14
CA PRO A 335 -4.91 9.46 0.84
C PRO A 335 -5.99 8.71 1.63
N LEU A 336 -6.03 8.94 2.95
CA LEU A 336 -7.08 8.42 3.84
C LEU A 336 -8.19 9.46 3.98
N ALA A 337 -9.44 9.03 3.87
CA ALA A 337 -10.59 9.91 4.06
C ALA A 337 -10.63 10.48 5.49
N VAL A 338 -10.82 11.79 5.62
CA VAL A 338 -10.82 12.50 6.92
C VAL A 338 -11.78 11.87 7.92
N ALA A 339 -12.98 11.49 7.48
CA ALA A 339 -13.97 10.86 8.36
C ALA A 339 -13.50 9.52 8.93
N VAL A 340 -12.78 8.73 8.12
CA VAL A 340 -12.20 7.45 8.55
C VAL A 340 -11.04 7.68 9.50
N GLU A 341 -10.17 8.64 9.20
CA GLU A 341 -9.06 9.02 10.06
C GLU A 341 -9.54 9.51 11.43
N GLU A 342 -10.49 10.48 11.48
CA GLU A 342 -11.09 10.98 12.72
C GLU A 342 -11.71 9.82 13.53
N PHE A 343 -12.47 8.95 12.87
CA PHE A 343 -13.09 7.81 13.52
C PHE A 343 -12.05 6.88 14.16
N LEU A 344 -11.04 6.49 13.40
CA LEU A 344 -9.99 5.60 13.90
C LEU A 344 -9.21 6.23 15.06
N ARG A 345 -8.82 7.49 14.97
CA ARG A 345 -8.17 8.24 16.07
C ARG A 345 -8.98 8.19 17.37
N VAL A 346 -10.31 8.25 17.28
CA VAL A 346 -11.20 8.21 18.47
C VAL A 346 -11.35 6.79 19.02
N VAL A 347 -11.64 5.79 18.16
CA VAL A 347 -12.15 4.49 18.65
C VAL A 347 -11.09 3.44 18.88
N THR A 348 -9.91 3.56 18.26
CA THR A 348 -8.86 2.54 18.38
C THR A 348 -8.00 2.70 19.62
N CYS A 349 -8.03 3.86 20.28
CA CYS A 349 -7.14 4.20 21.39
C CYS A 349 -5.67 3.99 21.00
N ALA A 350 -5.30 4.36 19.77
CA ALA A 350 -3.97 4.25 19.20
C ALA A 350 -3.60 5.53 18.46
N HIS A 351 -2.30 5.76 18.28
CA HIS A 351 -1.81 6.81 17.41
C HIS A 351 -2.12 6.45 15.95
N VAL A 352 -2.86 7.29 15.22
CA VAL A 352 -3.12 7.11 13.79
C VAL A 352 -2.30 8.11 13.01
N VAL A 353 -1.32 7.62 12.26
CA VAL A 353 -0.37 8.40 11.45
C VAL A 353 -0.72 8.22 9.98
N GLN A 354 -0.98 9.30 9.27
CA GLN A 354 -1.01 9.28 7.81
C GLN A 354 0.36 9.68 7.28
N GLY A 355 0.98 8.84 6.44
CA GLY A 355 2.26 9.10 5.81
C GLY A 355 2.17 9.23 4.30
N TYR A 356 3.08 9.99 3.72
CA TYR A 356 3.26 10.12 2.28
C TYR A 356 4.71 9.83 1.92
N GLY A 357 4.88 9.15 0.79
CA GLY A 357 6.17 8.89 0.18
C GLY A 357 6.04 8.04 -1.07
N LEU A 358 7.16 7.83 -1.74
CA LEU A 358 7.28 7.10 -2.99
C LEU A 358 8.42 6.08 -2.88
N THR A 359 8.51 5.19 -3.85
CA THR A 359 9.65 4.28 -3.96
C THR A 359 10.95 5.07 -4.18
N GLU A 360 10.89 6.14 -4.94
CA GLU A 360 11.98 7.06 -5.24
C GLU A 360 12.48 7.86 -4.03
N THR A 361 11.67 7.97 -2.96
CA THR A 361 12.04 8.59 -1.68
C THR A 361 12.30 7.55 -0.59
N CYS A 362 12.52 6.30 -0.97
CA CYS A 362 12.73 5.17 -0.05
C CYS A 362 11.64 5.06 1.02
N ALA A 363 10.37 5.17 0.64
CA ALA A 363 9.14 5.18 1.42
C ALA A 363 8.77 6.56 2.01
N GLY A 364 9.03 6.81 3.31
CA GLY A 364 8.43 7.95 4.03
C GLY A 364 9.10 9.29 3.79
N SER A 365 8.35 10.27 3.31
CA SER A 365 8.78 11.68 3.18
C SER A 365 8.03 12.61 4.13
N PHE A 366 6.79 12.29 4.48
CA PHE A 366 5.94 13.06 5.38
C PHE A 366 5.20 12.13 6.34
N ALA A 367 4.95 12.61 7.54
CA ALA A 367 4.17 11.89 8.54
C ALA A 367 3.33 12.86 9.37
N ALA A 368 2.02 12.61 9.44
CA ALA A 368 1.10 13.39 10.26
C ALA A 368 1.39 13.18 11.76
N ILE A 369 1.26 14.24 12.55
CA ILE A 369 1.40 14.18 14.01
C ILE A 369 0.08 13.69 14.62
N PRO A 370 0.02 12.51 15.25
CA PRO A 370 -1.25 11.85 15.59
C PRO A 370 -2.13 12.62 16.56
N ASN A 371 -1.53 13.36 17.50
CA ASN A 371 -2.28 14.13 18.51
C ASN A 371 -2.66 15.54 18.04
N GLU A 372 -2.15 15.96 16.85
CA GLU A 372 -2.53 17.22 16.23
C GLU A 372 -3.75 17.02 15.33
N PHE A 373 -4.93 17.21 15.92
CA PHE A 373 -6.19 16.97 15.19
C PHE A 373 -6.40 17.93 14.01
N SER A 374 -5.76 19.11 14.07
CA SER A 374 -5.75 20.09 12.97
C SER A 374 -5.06 19.59 11.70
N MET A 375 -4.27 18.51 11.79
CA MET A 375 -3.58 17.88 10.67
C MET A 375 -4.38 16.72 10.04
N ALA A 376 -5.60 16.42 10.53
CA ALA A 376 -6.42 15.38 9.93
C ALA A 376 -6.73 15.69 8.45
N GLY A 377 -6.54 14.70 7.57
CA GLY A 377 -6.66 14.85 6.12
C GLY A 377 -5.43 15.46 5.43
N THR A 378 -4.31 15.57 6.15
CA THR A 378 -2.99 15.94 5.60
C THR A 378 -2.00 14.80 5.81
N VAL A 379 -0.86 14.89 5.15
CA VAL A 379 0.25 13.95 5.36
C VAL A 379 1.26 14.47 6.41
N GLY A 380 0.95 15.58 7.08
CA GLY A 380 1.77 16.18 8.12
C GLY A 380 2.97 16.99 7.60
N PRO A 381 3.93 17.31 8.49
CA PRO A 381 5.19 17.94 8.12
C PRO A 381 6.14 16.95 7.44
N PRO A 382 7.19 17.45 6.75
CA PRO A 382 8.28 16.61 6.25
C PRO A 382 9.01 15.91 7.40
N VAL A 383 9.49 14.69 7.13
CA VAL A 383 10.37 13.99 8.08
C VAL A 383 11.74 14.70 8.16
N PRO A 384 12.48 14.58 9.29
CA PRO A 384 13.65 15.44 9.56
C PRO A 384 14.82 15.33 8.59
N HIS A 385 14.88 14.31 7.74
CA HIS A 385 16.02 14.00 6.87
C HIS A 385 15.86 14.44 5.40
N ILE A 386 14.83 15.27 5.10
CA ILE A 386 14.58 15.78 3.75
C ILE A 386 14.34 17.28 3.74
N ASP A 387 14.69 17.90 2.63
CA ASP A 387 14.24 19.23 2.24
C ASP A 387 13.06 19.13 1.29
N VAL A 388 12.11 20.04 1.40
CA VAL A 388 10.90 20.06 0.57
C VAL A 388 10.64 21.46 0.06
N ARG A 389 10.26 21.57 -1.22
CA ARG A 389 9.70 22.78 -1.81
C ARG A 389 8.49 22.45 -2.67
N LEU A 390 7.62 23.44 -2.87
CA LEU A 390 6.60 23.40 -3.90
C LEU A 390 7.08 24.18 -5.12
N GLU A 391 6.84 23.66 -6.31
CA GLU A 391 7.04 24.38 -7.57
C GLU A 391 5.70 24.69 -8.23
N SER A 392 5.53 25.94 -8.68
CA SER A 392 4.29 26.36 -9.32
C SER A 392 3.99 25.56 -10.59
N VAL A 393 2.72 25.19 -10.77
CA VAL A 393 2.21 24.51 -11.95
C VAL A 393 1.23 25.47 -12.64
N SER A 394 1.79 26.47 -13.32
CA SER A 394 1.05 27.61 -13.85
C SER A 394 -0.05 27.23 -14.82
N GLU A 395 0.16 26.18 -15.64
CA GLU A 395 -0.84 25.64 -16.57
C GLU A 395 -2.10 25.09 -15.86
N MET A 396 -1.98 24.71 -14.57
CA MET A 396 -3.08 24.23 -13.74
C MET A 396 -3.59 25.29 -12.74
N GLY A 397 -3.02 26.49 -12.76
CA GLY A 397 -3.37 27.56 -11.85
C GLY A 397 -2.89 27.35 -10.41
N TYR A 398 -1.87 26.52 -10.21
CA TYR A 398 -1.24 26.31 -8.90
C TYR A 398 -0.01 27.20 -8.75
N ASP A 399 -0.06 28.08 -7.74
CA ASP A 399 1.01 29.03 -7.42
C ASP A 399 1.62 28.70 -6.04
N ALA A 400 2.91 28.37 -6.05
CA ALA A 400 3.67 28.04 -4.85
C ALA A 400 3.99 29.26 -3.97
N LEU A 401 3.79 30.48 -4.49
CA LEU A 401 4.02 31.76 -3.78
C LEU A 401 2.73 32.45 -3.33
N ALA A 402 1.57 31.84 -3.58
CA ALA A 402 0.28 32.36 -3.13
C ALA A 402 0.15 32.32 -1.60
N SER A 403 -0.83 33.06 -1.06
CA SER A 403 -1.16 33.02 0.37
C SER A 403 -1.50 31.62 0.90
N LEU A 404 -2.02 30.74 0.04
CA LEU A 404 -2.17 29.31 0.24
C LEU A 404 -1.31 28.62 -0.83
N PRO A 405 -0.03 28.30 -0.51
CA PRO A 405 0.92 27.79 -1.50
C PRO A 405 0.50 26.44 -2.05
N ARG A 406 0.48 26.32 -3.38
CA ARG A 406 0.16 25.10 -4.12
C ARG A 406 1.15 24.86 -5.23
N GLY A 407 1.55 23.62 -5.43
CA GLY A 407 2.48 23.29 -6.50
C GLY A 407 2.89 21.84 -6.50
N GLU A 408 3.76 21.47 -7.43
CA GLU A 408 4.38 20.17 -7.46
C GLU A 408 5.31 20.00 -6.25
N VAL A 409 5.18 18.87 -5.56
CA VAL A 409 6.04 18.54 -4.42
C VAL A 409 7.39 18.11 -4.94
N CYS A 410 8.45 18.82 -4.55
CA CYS A 410 9.83 18.46 -4.87
C CYS A 410 10.58 18.16 -3.59
N VAL A 411 11.33 17.04 -3.59
CA VAL A 411 12.05 16.51 -2.43
C VAL A 411 13.54 16.46 -2.71
N LYS A 412 14.37 16.79 -1.70
CA LYS A 412 15.82 16.67 -1.74
C LYS A 412 16.33 16.04 -0.46
N GLY A 413 17.34 15.18 -0.56
CA GLY A 413 17.99 14.52 0.60
C GLY A 413 18.67 13.23 0.21
N SER A 414 19.52 12.72 1.11
CA SER A 414 20.25 11.46 0.90
C SER A 414 19.35 10.20 0.92
N VAL A 415 18.07 10.37 1.25
CA VAL A 415 17.06 9.32 1.19
C VAL A 415 16.62 9.00 -0.25
N LEU A 416 16.89 9.90 -1.19
CA LEU A 416 16.48 9.73 -2.58
C LEU A 416 17.16 8.51 -3.22
N PHE A 417 16.44 7.93 -4.15
CA PHE A 417 16.94 6.83 -4.98
C PHE A 417 18.18 7.22 -5.81
N SER A 418 18.97 6.23 -6.21
CA SER A 418 20.17 6.44 -7.03
C SER A 418 19.88 6.57 -8.54
N GLY A 419 18.60 6.63 -8.91
CA GLY A 419 18.11 6.69 -10.29
C GLY A 419 17.32 5.44 -10.71
N TYR A 420 16.79 5.48 -11.92
CA TYR A 420 16.12 4.33 -12.52
C TYR A 420 17.13 3.42 -13.23
N TYR A 421 17.13 2.14 -12.87
CA TYR A 421 18.06 1.15 -13.40
C TYR A 421 18.00 1.09 -14.94
N LYS A 422 19.15 1.29 -15.60
CA LYS A 422 19.31 1.35 -17.07
C LYS A 422 18.39 2.36 -17.77
N ARG A 423 17.89 3.38 -17.06
CA ARG A 423 17.01 4.42 -17.62
C ARG A 423 17.42 5.81 -17.15
N GLU A 424 18.63 6.20 -17.57
CA GLU A 424 19.18 7.53 -17.30
C GLU A 424 18.30 8.65 -17.86
N ASP A 425 17.67 8.43 -19.02
CA ASP A 425 16.69 9.32 -19.64
C ASP A 425 15.57 9.68 -18.65
N LEU A 426 14.92 8.67 -18.04
CA LEU A 426 13.86 8.87 -17.08
C LEU A 426 14.36 9.44 -15.75
N THR A 427 15.61 9.15 -15.38
CA THR A 427 16.21 9.72 -14.17
C THR A 427 16.36 11.23 -14.31
N GLN A 428 16.89 11.70 -15.44
CA GLN A 428 17.08 13.12 -15.73
C GLN A 428 15.75 13.89 -15.85
N GLU A 429 14.67 13.24 -16.30
CA GLU A 429 13.33 13.86 -16.35
C GLU A 429 12.80 14.26 -14.98
N VAL A 430 13.16 13.49 -13.92
CA VAL A 430 12.55 13.67 -12.59
C VAL A 430 13.54 14.17 -11.54
N LEU A 431 14.85 14.14 -11.82
CA LEU A 431 15.90 14.54 -10.88
C LEU A 431 16.70 15.73 -11.47
N THR A 432 16.40 16.94 -11.00
CA THR A 432 17.03 18.17 -11.49
C THR A 432 17.68 18.92 -10.32
N ASP A 433 18.97 19.24 -10.43
CA ASP A 433 19.75 19.96 -9.39
C ASP A 433 19.67 19.34 -7.99
N GLY A 434 19.56 18.00 -7.94
CA GLY A 434 19.41 17.23 -6.70
C GLY A 434 17.99 17.28 -6.10
N TRP A 435 17.02 17.87 -6.79
CA TRP A 435 15.60 17.83 -6.45
C TRP A 435 14.87 16.77 -7.25
N PHE A 436 14.16 15.91 -6.54
CA PHE A 436 13.27 14.92 -7.15
C PHE A 436 11.88 15.52 -7.31
N HIS A 437 11.40 15.59 -8.55
CA HIS A 437 10.06 16.01 -8.94
C HIS A 437 9.10 14.83 -8.83
N THR A 438 8.22 14.87 -7.82
CA THR A 438 7.40 13.70 -7.48
C THR A 438 6.25 13.44 -8.47
N GLY A 439 5.87 14.46 -9.23
CA GLY A 439 4.65 14.43 -10.04
C GLY A 439 3.36 14.53 -9.23
N ASP A 440 3.45 14.74 -7.92
CA ASP A 440 2.31 14.93 -7.02
C ASP A 440 2.16 16.42 -6.68
N VAL A 441 0.92 16.91 -6.69
CA VAL A 441 0.60 18.32 -6.34
C VAL A 441 0.18 18.38 -4.89
N GLY A 442 0.77 19.30 -4.14
CA GLY A 442 0.49 19.54 -2.73
C GLY A 442 0.08 20.98 -2.42
N GLU A 443 -0.46 21.16 -1.23
CA GLU A 443 -0.89 22.44 -0.65
C GLU A 443 -0.32 22.54 0.77
N TRP A 444 0.46 23.61 1.06
CA TRP A 444 0.88 23.89 2.43
C TRP A 444 -0.26 24.43 3.25
N GLN A 445 -0.50 23.83 4.39
CA GLN A 445 -1.48 24.30 5.34
C GLN A 445 -0.84 25.34 6.31
N PRO A 446 -1.65 26.25 6.90
CA PRO A 446 -1.12 27.24 7.87
C PRO A 446 -0.41 26.65 9.10
N ASN A 447 -0.70 25.40 9.45
CA ASN A 447 -0.08 24.68 10.56
C ASN A 447 1.22 23.94 10.17
N GLY A 448 1.75 24.18 8.95
CA GLY A 448 2.98 23.57 8.46
C GLY A 448 2.83 22.13 7.94
N ALA A 449 1.61 21.60 7.87
CA ALA A 449 1.34 20.30 7.28
C ALA A 449 1.19 20.40 5.76
N LEU A 450 1.58 19.36 5.02
CA LEU A 450 1.31 19.21 3.59
C LEU A 450 0.02 18.42 3.39
N LYS A 451 -0.83 18.90 2.50
CA LYS A 451 -1.98 18.17 1.97
C LYS A 451 -1.72 17.81 0.52
N ILE A 452 -1.76 16.53 0.19
CA ILE A 452 -1.69 16.08 -1.21
C ILE A 452 -3.04 16.35 -1.87
N ILE A 453 -3.01 17.01 -3.02
CA ILE A 453 -4.21 17.35 -3.82
C ILE A 453 -4.52 16.22 -4.79
N ASP A 454 -3.56 15.88 -5.66
CA ASP A 454 -3.65 14.78 -6.63
C ASP A 454 -2.31 14.60 -7.36
N ARG A 455 -2.20 13.58 -8.19
CA ARG A 455 -1.11 13.47 -9.15
C ARG A 455 -1.30 14.41 -10.31
N LYS A 456 -0.24 15.10 -10.71
CA LYS A 456 -0.23 16.03 -11.87
C LYS A 456 -0.86 15.39 -13.12
N LYS A 457 -0.52 14.15 -13.41
CA LYS A 457 -1.05 13.37 -14.55
C LYS A 457 -2.52 12.91 -14.41
N ASN A 458 -3.08 12.88 -13.20
CA ASN A 458 -4.48 12.51 -12.96
C ASN A 458 -5.40 13.72 -13.01
N ILE A 459 -4.82 14.93 -12.84
CA ILE A 459 -5.55 16.18 -12.96
C ILE A 459 -5.80 16.44 -14.45
N PHE A 460 -7.04 16.56 -14.83
CA PHE A 460 -7.41 16.87 -16.20
C PHE A 460 -8.26 18.14 -16.28
N LYS A 461 -8.32 18.70 -17.47
CA LYS A 461 -9.08 19.90 -17.76
C LYS A 461 -10.40 19.52 -18.43
N LEU A 462 -11.52 20.03 -17.93
CA LEU A 462 -12.83 19.90 -18.59
C LEU A 462 -12.93 20.89 -19.76
N SER A 463 -13.92 20.68 -20.64
CA SER A 463 -14.14 21.51 -21.84
C SER A 463 -14.31 22.99 -21.55
N GLN A 464 -14.86 23.37 -20.39
CA GLN A 464 -15.02 24.75 -19.96
C GLN A 464 -13.76 25.34 -19.29
N GLY A 465 -12.64 24.61 -19.23
CA GLY A 465 -11.37 25.12 -18.73
C GLY A 465 -11.06 24.81 -17.26
N GLU A 466 -11.97 24.18 -16.53
CA GLU A 466 -11.78 23.83 -15.11
C GLU A 466 -10.92 22.58 -14.94
N TYR A 467 -9.99 22.63 -13.99
CA TYR A 467 -9.14 21.49 -13.63
C TYR A 467 -9.75 20.68 -12.48
N VAL A 468 -9.74 19.36 -12.61
CA VAL A 468 -10.36 18.43 -11.68
C VAL A 468 -9.33 17.49 -11.09
N ALA A 469 -9.24 17.47 -9.75
CA ALA A 469 -8.43 16.55 -8.96
C ALA A 469 -9.30 15.35 -8.55
N VAL A 470 -9.23 14.28 -9.33
CA VAL A 470 -10.17 13.15 -9.21
C VAL A 470 -9.97 12.29 -7.95
N GLU A 471 -8.73 12.15 -7.46
CA GLU A 471 -8.49 11.36 -6.24
C GLU A 471 -9.13 12.01 -5.02
N ASN A 472 -9.11 13.33 -4.94
CA ASN A 472 -9.82 14.07 -3.89
C ASN A 472 -11.34 13.82 -3.94
N LEU A 473 -11.94 13.82 -5.13
CA LEU A 473 -13.36 13.54 -5.30
C LEU A 473 -13.70 12.10 -4.94
N GLU A 474 -12.89 11.14 -5.36
CA GLU A 474 -13.05 9.73 -5.03
C GLU A 474 -12.99 9.47 -3.51
N ASN A 475 -12.13 10.20 -2.79
CA ASN A 475 -12.06 10.14 -1.33
C ASN A 475 -13.30 10.73 -0.64
N ILE A 476 -13.89 11.78 -1.24
CA ILE A 476 -15.12 12.39 -0.72
C ILE A 476 -16.32 11.47 -0.94
N TYR A 477 -16.46 10.92 -2.13
CA TYR A 477 -17.59 10.06 -2.48
C TYR A 477 -17.47 8.64 -1.92
N GLY A 478 -16.26 8.11 -1.82
CA GLY A 478 -15.99 6.74 -1.39
C GLY A 478 -16.30 6.44 0.07
N VAL A 479 -16.62 7.47 0.90
CA VAL A 479 -17.05 7.25 2.30
C VAL A 479 -18.54 7.00 2.44
N LEU A 480 -19.32 7.11 1.36
CA LEU A 480 -20.75 6.82 1.39
C LEU A 480 -20.97 5.33 1.68
N PRO A 481 -21.91 4.98 2.60
CA PRO A 481 -22.12 3.58 3.00
C PRO A 481 -22.52 2.64 1.87
N GLU A 482 -23.11 3.17 0.81
CA GLU A 482 -23.54 2.42 -0.37
C GLU A 482 -22.41 2.15 -1.37
N ILE A 483 -21.21 2.70 -1.15
CA ILE A 483 -20.10 2.63 -2.10
C ILE A 483 -18.95 1.80 -1.53
N ASP A 484 -18.64 0.70 -2.19
CA ASP A 484 -17.43 -0.08 -1.92
C ASP A 484 -16.21 0.47 -2.65
N SER A 485 -16.38 0.94 -3.88
CA SER A 485 -15.33 1.59 -4.65
C SER A 485 -15.92 2.53 -5.69
N ILE A 486 -15.21 3.62 -5.97
CA ILE A 486 -15.63 4.59 -6.99
C ILE A 486 -14.43 5.01 -7.83
N TRP A 487 -14.61 5.13 -9.12
CA TRP A 487 -13.68 5.74 -10.06
C TRP A 487 -14.37 6.90 -10.77
N VAL A 488 -13.86 8.11 -10.55
CA VAL A 488 -14.36 9.34 -11.20
C VAL A 488 -13.59 9.58 -12.48
N TYR A 489 -14.32 9.89 -13.56
CA TYR A 489 -13.77 10.15 -14.87
C TYR A 489 -14.33 11.44 -15.49
N GLY A 490 -13.49 12.11 -16.26
CA GLY A 490 -13.81 13.21 -17.13
C GLY A 490 -12.69 13.44 -18.16
N ASN A 491 -12.94 14.26 -19.14
CA ASN A 491 -11.95 14.61 -20.16
C ASN A 491 -12.20 16.01 -20.75
N SER A 492 -11.28 16.50 -21.57
CA SER A 492 -11.31 17.85 -22.13
C SER A 492 -12.39 18.10 -23.18
N PHE A 493 -13.11 17.07 -23.61
CA PHE A 493 -14.22 17.20 -24.57
C PHE A 493 -15.58 17.28 -23.89
N GLU A 494 -15.64 17.00 -22.59
CA GLU A 494 -16.87 16.94 -21.82
C GLU A 494 -16.89 17.98 -20.70
N SER A 495 -18.10 18.49 -20.36
CA SER A 495 -18.28 19.57 -19.38
C SER A 495 -18.65 19.09 -17.99
N PHE A 496 -18.78 17.80 -17.76
CA PHE A 496 -19.18 17.19 -16.49
C PHE A 496 -18.47 15.87 -16.23
N LEU A 497 -18.56 15.42 -14.98
CA LEU A 497 -17.95 14.18 -14.50
C LEU A 497 -18.95 13.03 -14.50
N ILE A 498 -18.42 11.85 -14.75
CA ILE A 498 -19.12 10.57 -14.57
C ILE A 498 -18.36 9.70 -13.59
N ALA A 499 -19.01 8.65 -13.07
CA ALA A 499 -18.34 7.70 -12.20
C ALA A 499 -18.72 6.26 -12.53
N VAL A 500 -17.75 5.36 -12.34
CA VAL A 500 -17.98 3.91 -12.24
C VAL A 500 -17.92 3.55 -10.77
N ILE A 501 -18.95 2.84 -10.27
CA ILE A 501 -19.11 2.54 -8.85
C ILE A 501 -19.31 1.04 -8.66
N ASN A 502 -18.56 0.47 -7.74
CA ASN A 502 -18.91 -0.83 -7.16
C ASN A 502 -19.77 -0.55 -5.92
N PRO A 503 -21.07 -0.88 -5.95
CA PRO A 503 -21.94 -0.68 -4.81
C PRO A 503 -21.63 -1.64 -3.67
N ASN A 504 -21.86 -1.20 -2.43
CA ASN A 504 -21.89 -2.11 -1.30
C ASN A 504 -23.16 -2.96 -1.39
N GLN A 505 -22.98 -4.26 -1.59
CA GLN A 505 -24.09 -5.19 -1.84
C GLN A 505 -25.16 -5.11 -0.77
N GLN A 506 -24.78 -5.21 0.51
CA GLN A 506 -25.73 -5.24 1.62
C GLN A 506 -26.52 -3.91 1.76
N ALA A 507 -25.83 -2.79 1.58
CA ALA A 507 -26.47 -1.48 1.64
C ALA A 507 -27.45 -1.28 0.47
N LEU A 508 -27.06 -1.69 -0.73
CA LEU A 508 -27.90 -1.60 -1.93
C LEU A 508 -29.12 -2.52 -1.82
N GLU A 509 -28.96 -3.78 -1.39
CA GLU A 509 -30.08 -4.72 -1.19
C GLU A 509 -31.08 -4.19 -0.14
N ASN A 510 -30.57 -3.63 0.96
CA ASN A 510 -31.43 -3.02 1.99
C ASN A 510 -32.22 -1.83 1.44
N TRP A 511 -31.57 -0.94 0.69
CA TRP A 511 -32.23 0.21 0.07
C TRP A 511 -33.28 -0.23 -0.96
N ALA A 512 -32.92 -1.19 -1.84
CA ALA A 512 -33.81 -1.73 -2.86
C ALA A 512 -35.08 -2.35 -2.23
N GLY A 513 -34.93 -3.15 -1.16
CA GLY A 513 -36.04 -3.75 -0.43
C GLY A 513 -36.98 -2.70 0.18
N GLN A 514 -36.45 -1.61 0.74
CA GLN A 514 -37.24 -0.49 1.28
C GLN A 514 -38.01 0.27 0.18
N ASN A 515 -37.53 0.24 -1.06
CA ASN A 515 -38.12 0.91 -2.22
C ASN A 515 -38.91 -0.02 -3.14
N GLY A 516 -39.16 -1.27 -2.71
CA GLY A 516 -39.95 -2.25 -3.48
C GLY A 516 -39.27 -2.72 -4.77
N ILE A 517 -37.94 -2.66 -4.83
CA ILE A 517 -37.13 -3.12 -5.95
C ILE A 517 -36.52 -4.47 -5.57
N THR A 518 -36.73 -5.48 -6.40
CA THR A 518 -36.20 -6.84 -6.20
C THR A 518 -35.32 -7.23 -7.39
N GLY A 519 -34.31 -8.09 -7.14
CA GLY A 519 -33.42 -8.58 -8.17
C GLY A 519 -32.05 -8.99 -7.61
N SER A 520 -31.24 -9.62 -8.42
CA SER A 520 -29.82 -9.88 -8.15
C SER A 520 -29.04 -8.55 -8.10
N LEU A 521 -27.85 -8.56 -7.52
CA LEU A 521 -26.99 -7.38 -7.50
C LEU A 521 -26.76 -6.80 -8.90
N ALA A 522 -26.57 -7.64 -9.91
CA ALA A 522 -26.40 -7.21 -11.29
C ALA A 522 -27.65 -6.50 -11.84
N GLU A 523 -28.84 -7.05 -11.58
CA GLU A 523 -30.12 -6.43 -11.99
C GLU A 523 -30.37 -5.10 -11.25
N LEU A 524 -30.04 -5.03 -9.96
CA LEU A 524 -30.11 -3.79 -9.18
C LEU A 524 -29.17 -2.73 -9.74
N CYS A 525 -27.96 -3.09 -10.17
CA CYS A 525 -27.01 -2.17 -10.80
C CYS A 525 -27.53 -1.59 -12.13
N GLU A 526 -28.30 -2.34 -12.89
CA GLU A 526 -28.88 -1.86 -14.15
C GLU A 526 -30.18 -1.06 -13.97
N ASN A 527 -30.80 -1.12 -12.80
CA ASN A 527 -32.06 -0.43 -12.53
C ASN A 527 -31.91 1.10 -12.53
N ALA A 528 -32.75 1.80 -13.29
CA ALA A 528 -32.70 3.25 -13.43
C ALA A 528 -32.89 3.99 -12.09
N LYS A 529 -33.82 3.55 -11.24
CA LYS A 529 -34.04 4.15 -9.92
C LYS A 529 -32.84 3.98 -9.00
N THR A 530 -32.12 2.87 -9.12
CA THR A 530 -30.87 2.65 -8.39
C THR A 530 -29.80 3.66 -8.83
N LYS A 531 -29.63 3.85 -10.15
CA LYS A 531 -28.66 4.84 -10.68
C LYS A 531 -29.03 6.27 -10.24
N GLU A 532 -30.31 6.64 -10.26
CA GLU A 532 -30.82 7.92 -9.77
C GLU A 532 -30.54 8.11 -8.27
N HIS A 533 -30.74 7.08 -7.45
CA HIS A 533 -30.41 7.12 -6.03
C HIS A 533 -28.93 7.42 -5.78
N PHE A 534 -28.03 6.70 -6.46
CA PHE A 534 -26.59 6.96 -6.33
C PHE A 534 -26.21 8.39 -6.75
N ILE A 535 -26.77 8.91 -7.84
CA ILE A 535 -26.54 10.29 -8.27
C ILE A 535 -27.02 11.28 -7.19
N ALA A 536 -28.16 11.02 -6.58
CA ALA A 536 -28.70 11.89 -5.52
C ALA A 536 -27.83 11.88 -4.26
N GLU A 537 -27.34 10.70 -3.81
CA GLU A 537 -26.44 10.61 -2.65
C GLU A 537 -25.07 11.23 -2.92
N LEU A 538 -24.51 11.06 -4.13
CA LEU A 538 -23.28 11.75 -4.54
C LEU A 538 -23.48 13.28 -4.54
N ALA A 539 -24.60 13.78 -5.07
CA ALA A 539 -24.89 15.20 -5.10
C ALA A 539 -25.07 15.79 -3.68
N LYS A 540 -25.66 15.02 -2.76
CA LYS A 540 -25.77 15.38 -1.35
C LYS A 540 -24.40 15.48 -0.69
N ALA A 541 -23.54 14.48 -0.85
CA ALA A 541 -22.17 14.49 -0.34
C ALA A 541 -21.36 15.66 -0.89
N ALA A 542 -21.50 15.94 -2.20
CA ALA A 542 -20.84 17.08 -2.85
C ALA A 542 -21.25 18.42 -2.22
N LYS A 543 -22.54 18.63 -1.97
CA LYS A 543 -23.08 19.83 -1.31
C LYS A 543 -22.55 19.97 0.13
N GLU A 544 -22.58 18.89 0.92
CA GLU A 544 -22.08 18.86 2.30
C GLU A 544 -20.59 19.22 2.38
N LYS A 545 -19.82 18.77 1.40
CA LYS A 545 -18.38 19.07 1.28
C LYS A 545 -18.07 20.36 0.52
N LYS A 546 -19.10 21.12 0.12
CA LYS A 546 -18.99 22.40 -0.60
C LYS A 546 -18.17 22.28 -1.89
N LEU A 547 -18.33 21.19 -2.62
CA LEU A 547 -17.70 21.02 -3.93
C LEU A 547 -18.26 22.05 -4.92
N LYS A 548 -17.45 22.39 -5.92
CA LYS A 548 -17.86 23.28 -7.01
C LYS A 548 -18.78 22.53 -7.97
N GLY A 549 -19.61 23.24 -8.73
CA GLY A 549 -20.62 22.64 -9.61
C GLY A 549 -20.04 21.68 -10.67
N PHE A 550 -18.84 21.95 -11.16
CA PHE A 550 -18.15 21.10 -12.13
C PHE A 550 -17.53 19.84 -11.52
N GLU A 551 -17.41 19.75 -10.19
CA GLU A 551 -16.92 18.60 -9.45
C GLU A 551 -18.04 17.59 -9.10
N PHE A 552 -19.30 17.91 -9.48
CA PHE A 552 -20.43 17.01 -9.28
C PHE A 552 -20.45 15.92 -10.34
N VAL A 553 -20.61 14.67 -9.90
CA VAL A 553 -20.85 13.54 -10.80
C VAL A 553 -22.29 13.61 -11.32
N ARG A 554 -22.45 13.58 -12.64
CA ARG A 554 -23.75 13.70 -13.33
C ARG A 554 -24.36 12.39 -13.77
N ALA A 555 -23.54 11.38 -14.02
CA ALA A 555 -24.01 10.05 -14.42
C ALA A 555 -23.13 8.96 -13.82
N VAL A 556 -23.72 7.80 -13.60
CA VAL A 556 -23.03 6.66 -12.98
C VAL A 556 -23.24 5.37 -13.77
N HIS A 557 -22.19 4.57 -13.85
CA HIS A 557 -22.25 3.17 -14.19
C HIS A 557 -22.03 2.37 -12.90
N LEU A 558 -22.97 1.47 -12.56
CA LEU A 558 -22.85 0.60 -11.39
C LEU A 558 -22.34 -0.76 -11.88
N ASP A 559 -21.22 -1.21 -11.36
CA ASP A 559 -20.64 -2.52 -11.66
C ASP A 559 -20.76 -3.44 -10.44
N ALA A 560 -21.54 -4.52 -10.59
CA ALA A 560 -21.74 -5.53 -9.56
C ALA A 560 -20.46 -6.31 -9.21
N VAL A 561 -19.49 -6.33 -10.13
CA VAL A 561 -18.20 -7.01 -9.92
C VAL A 561 -17.20 -6.00 -9.34
N PRO A 562 -16.65 -6.23 -8.14
CA PRO A 562 -15.65 -5.33 -7.53
C PRO A 562 -14.42 -5.15 -8.43
N PHE A 563 -13.84 -3.95 -8.45
CA PHE A 563 -12.54 -3.75 -9.12
C PHE A 563 -11.51 -4.72 -8.55
N ASP A 564 -10.84 -5.46 -9.41
CA ASP A 564 -9.93 -6.55 -9.05
C ASP A 564 -8.63 -6.52 -9.87
N MET A 565 -7.70 -7.39 -9.47
CA MET A 565 -6.42 -7.55 -10.14
C MET A 565 -6.50 -8.49 -11.35
N GLU A 566 -7.49 -9.38 -11.39
CA GLU A 566 -7.67 -10.33 -12.50
C GLU A 566 -8.05 -9.60 -13.80
N ARG A 567 -8.89 -8.55 -13.67
CA ARG A 567 -9.23 -7.64 -14.78
C ARG A 567 -8.20 -6.51 -14.96
N ASP A 568 -7.11 -6.55 -14.23
CA ASP A 568 -6.04 -5.53 -14.27
C ASP A 568 -6.52 -4.10 -13.93
N LEU A 569 -7.56 -3.96 -13.10
CA LEU A 569 -8.17 -2.67 -12.76
C LEU A 569 -7.53 -1.98 -11.56
N ILE A 570 -6.94 -2.77 -10.65
CA ILE A 570 -6.26 -2.26 -9.45
C ILE A 570 -4.93 -2.97 -9.19
N THR A 571 -4.07 -2.32 -8.40
CA THR A 571 -2.84 -2.92 -7.88
C THR A 571 -3.12 -3.70 -6.58
N PRO A 572 -2.19 -4.52 -6.05
CA PRO A 572 -2.31 -5.17 -4.73
C PRO A 572 -2.44 -4.20 -3.57
N THR A 573 -1.96 -2.98 -3.73
CA THR A 573 -2.17 -1.89 -2.78
C THR A 573 -3.48 -1.13 -3.05
N TYR A 574 -4.38 -1.73 -3.85
CA TYR A 574 -5.68 -1.20 -4.23
C TYR A 574 -5.66 0.16 -4.96
N LYS A 575 -4.52 0.53 -5.57
CA LYS A 575 -4.44 1.71 -6.44
C LYS A 575 -5.12 1.42 -7.77
N LYS A 576 -5.96 2.34 -8.23
CA LYS A 576 -6.66 2.25 -9.52
C LYS A 576 -5.69 2.39 -10.69
N LYS A 577 -5.73 1.47 -11.62
CA LYS A 577 -4.99 1.55 -12.89
C LYS A 577 -5.84 2.30 -13.91
N ARG A 578 -5.83 3.64 -13.83
CA ARG A 578 -6.74 4.53 -14.60
C ARG A 578 -6.75 4.28 -16.11
N PRO A 579 -5.60 4.07 -16.79
CA PRO A 579 -5.60 3.73 -18.22
C PRO A 579 -6.30 2.41 -18.54
N GLN A 580 -6.10 1.38 -17.71
CA GLN A 580 -6.74 0.08 -17.86
C GLN A 580 -8.25 0.17 -17.56
N MET A 581 -8.63 0.93 -16.52
CA MET A 581 -10.04 1.21 -16.23
C MET A 581 -10.71 1.91 -17.40
N LEU A 582 -10.06 2.93 -17.98
CA LEU A 582 -10.58 3.63 -19.16
C LEU A 582 -10.80 2.67 -20.32
N LYS A 583 -9.81 1.84 -20.62
CA LYS A 583 -9.91 0.84 -21.68
C LYS A 583 -11.05 -0.17 -21.43
N TYR A 584 -11.18 -0.65 -20.19
CA TYR A 584 -12.18 -1.64 -19.81
C TYR A 584 -13.61 -1.08 -19.87
N TYR A 585 -13.82 0.12 -19.33
CA TYR A 585 -15.15 0.77 -19.24
C TYR A 585 -15.45 1.72 -20.40
N GLN A 586 -14.65 1.78 -21.47
CA GLN A 586 -14.82 2.73 -22.57
C GLN A 586 -16.26 2.75 -23.12
N GLY A 587 -16.86 1.57 -23.37
CA GLY A 587 -18.23 1.47 -23.87
C GLY A 587 -19.28 2.05 -22.89
N ALA A 588 -19.11 1.82 -21.59
CA ALA A 588 -20.00 2.38 -20.57
C ALA A 588 -19.84 3.90 -20.46
N ILE A 589 -18.61 4.40 -20.53
CA ILE A 589 -18.28 5.83 -20.52
C ILE A 589 -18.94 6.54 -21.70
N ASP A 590 -18.79 6.02 -22.90
CA ASP A 590 -19.36 6.58 -24.11
C ASP A 590 -20.90 6.61 -24.05
N ALA A 591 -21.51 5.54 -23.52
CA ALA A 591 -22.96 5.47 -23.31
C ALA A 591 -23.45 6.52 -22.29
N LEU A 592 -22.73 6.71 -21.17
CA LEU A 592 -23.08 7.71 -20.15
C LEU A 592 -23.03 9.13 -20.71
N TYR A 593 -21.97 9.50 -21.42
CA TYR A 593 -21.87 10.83 -22.02
C TYR A 593 -22.91 11.06 -23.12
N LYS A 594 -23.25 10.02 -23.89
CA LYS A 594 -24.28 10.12 -24.94
C LYS A 594 -25.68 10.29 -24.36
N SER A 595 -26.00 9.61 -23.26
CA SER A 595 -27.33 9.66 -22.63
C SER A 595 -27.56 10.89 -21.75
N SER A 596 -26.50 11.60 -21.38
CA SER A 596 -26.56 12.75 -20.46
C SER A 596 -26.41 14.11 -21.19
N LYS A 597 -26.26 14.08 -22.51
CA LYS A 597 -26.33 15.27 -23.41
C LYS A 597 -27.76 15.53 -23.79
#